data_5fcc918af4f797c53e69951f16ddaf33
#
_entry.id   5fcc918af4f797c53e69951f16ddaf33
#
_cell.length_a   1.000
_cell.length_b   1.000
_cell.length_c   1.000
_cell.angle_alpha   90.00
_cell.angle_beta   90.00
_cell.angle_gamma   90.00
#
_symmetry.space_group_name_H-M   'P 1'
#
loop_
_entity.id
_entity.type
_entity.pdbx_description
1 polymer ?
#
loop_
_entity_poly.entity_id
_entity_poly.type
_entity_poly.pdbx_seq_one_letter_code
_entity_poly.pdbx_strand_id
1 'polypeptide(L)'
;MPTLLLLLLASWLGVGTVQGGEWCRSQEGAVGSYDPGRHEINLCMERIREKQRSPMEVARHELFHAVQHLFGRNGRSFLSDDQITPLVRWLMDDGEVMAVLMLYPSEEINSELEARLVSRLLPNEVIGGALLAGRLLQDAPQQGPIGSLRAYLLGRPDS
;
A
#
# COMPACT_ATOMS: atom_id res chain seq x y z
N MET A 1 -12.72 -7.62 10.14
CA MET A 1 -12.37 -6.39 10.92
C MET A 1 -12.94 -5.18 10.20
N PRO A 2 -13.72 -4.29 10.86
CA PRO A 2 -14.15 -3.02 10.27
C PRO A 2 -12.95 -2.16 9.84
N THR A 3 -13.06 -1.38 8.78
CA THR A 3 -11.95 -0.56 8.28
C THR A 3 -11.51 0.51 9.29
N LEU A 4 -12.42 0.99 10.14
CA LEU A 4 -12.04 1.89 11.23
C LEU A 4 -11.04 1.23 12.20
N LEU A 5 -11.23 -0.05 12.53
CA LEU A 5 -10.27 -0.80 13.35
C LEU A 5 -8.94 -1.02 12.63
N LEU A 6 -8.95 -1.19 11.30
CA LEU A 6 -7.73 -1.24 10.51
C LEU A 6 -6.94 0.08 10.59
N LEU A 7 -7.63 1.22 10.47
CA LEU A 7 -7.00 2.54 10.61
C LEU A 7 -6.46 2.78 12.03
N LEU A 8 -7.18 2.36 13.06
CA LEU A 8 -6.70 2.44 14.44
C LEU A 8 -5.47 1.55 14.67
N LEU A 9 -5.47 0.33 14.13
CA LEU A 9 -4.31 -0.56 14.17
C LEU A 9 -3.12 0.06 13.42
N ALA A 10 -3.34 0.60 12.22
CA ALA A 10 -2.31 1.28 11.44
C ALA A 10 -1.71 2.46 12.22
N SER A 11 -2.55 3.30 12.85
CA SER A 11 -2.11 4.40 13.70
C SER A 11 -1.28 3.92 14.90
N TRP A 12 -1.71 2.85 15.56
CA TRP A 12 -0.94 2.24 16.66
C TRP A 12 0.42 1.69 16.19
N LEU A 13 0.50 1.20 14.95
CA LEU A 13 1.76 0.75 14.32
C LEU A 13 2.59 1.90 13.73
N GLY A 14 2.20 3.16 13.93
CA GLY A 14 2.94 4.34 13.52
C GLY A 14 2.62 4.84 12.10
N VAL A 15 1.53 4.36 11.48
CA VAL A 15 1.05 4.87 10.18
C VAL A 15 -0.08 5.87 10.44
N GLY A 16 0.23 7.17 10.28
CA GLY A 16 -0.74 8.26 10.47
C GLY A 16 -1.80 8.32 9.37
N THR A 17 -2.90 9.00 9.64
CA THR A 17 -3.94 9.31 8.64
C THR A 17 -4.24 10.80 8.65
N VAL A 18 -4.09 11.46 7.49
CA VAL A 18 -4.40 12.86 7.27
C VAL A 18 -5.57 12.99 6.30
N GLN A 19 -6.59 13.75 6.67
CA GLN A 19 -7.72 14.03 5.78
C GLN A 19 -7.64 15.48 5.27
N GLY A 20 -7.62 15.63 3.95
CA GLY A 20 -7.46 16.94 3.32
C GLY A 20 -6.01 17.40 3.32
N GLY A 21 -5.57 18.38 3.91
CA GLY A 21 -4.18 18.83 4.05
C GLY A 21 -3.60 19.50 2.80
N GLU A 22 -2.35 19.93 2.92
CA GLU A 22 -1.63 20.66 1.89
C GLU A 22 -1.31 19.78 0.67
N TRP A 23 -0.94 18.51 0.93
CA TRP A 23 -0.67 17.56 -0.14
C TRP A 23 -1.87 17.43 -1.09
N CYS A 24 -3.07 17.26 -0.55
CA CYS A 24 -4.28 17.18 -1.38
C CYS A 24 -4.52 18.44 -2.20
N ARG A 25 -4.14 19.63 -1.72
CA ARG A 25 -4.28 20.87 -2.49
C ARG A 25 -3.24 21.00 -3.60
N SER A 26 -2.04 20.45 -3.39
CA SER A 26 -0.93 20.54 -4.36
C SER A 26 -1.00 19.50 -5.48
N GLN A 27 -1.70 18.36 -5.27
CA GLN A 27 -1.78 17.26 -6.24
C GLN A 27 -3.13 17.24 -6.95
N GLU A 28 -3.16 17.67 -8.20
CA GLU A 28 -4.39 17.61 -9.01
C GLU A 28 -4.77 16.14 -9.32
N GLY A 29 -6.04 15.82 -9.12
CA GLY A 29 -6.60 14.52 -9.52
C GLY A 29 -6.37 13.35 -8.56
N ALA A 30 -5.40 13.39 -7.67
CA ALA A 30 -5.14 12.31 -6.72
C ALA A 30 -6.23 12.24 -5.62
N VAL A 31 -6.66 11.03 -5.27
CA VAL A 31 -7.65 10.77 -4.21
C VAL A 31 -7.00 10.37 -2.88
N GLY A 32 -5.80 9.83 -2.91
CA GLY A 32 -5.00 9.45 -1.76
C GLY A 32 -3.52 9.32 -2.09
N SER A 33 -2.70 9.15 -1.09
CA SER A 33 -1.29 8.76 -1.19
C SER A 33 -0.78 8.19 0.13
N TYR A 34 0.24 7.37 0.06
CA TYR A 34 1.09 7.02 1.19
C TYR A 34 2.41 7.80 1.12
N ASP A 35 2.77 8.49 2.20
CA ASP A 35 4.06 9.17 2.34
C ASP A 35 5.01 8.31 3.19
N PRO A 36 6.03 7.67 2.57
CA PRO A 36 6.96 6.81 3.31
C PRO A 36 7.89 7.59 4.24
N GLY A 37 8.13 8.89 3.98
CA GLY A 37 8.98 9.74 4.82
C GLY A 37 8.32 10.13 6.14
N ARG A 38 7.00 10.30 6.12
CA ARG A 38 6.20 10.64 7.30
C ARG A 38 5.47 9.46 7.91
N HIS A 39 5.46 8.31 7.23
CA HIS A 39 4.64 7.14 7.57
C HIS A 39 3.16 7.51 7.73
N GLU A 40 2.60 8.22 6.77
CA GLU A 40 1.20 8.64 6.81
C GLU A 40 0.47 8.43 5.49
N ILE A 41 -0.82 8.14 5.57
CA ILE A 41 -1.72 8.14 4.42
C ILE A 41 -2.47 9.47 4.35
N ASN A 42 -2.55 10.05 3.16
CA ASN A 42 -3.34 11.23 2.86
C ASN A 42 -4.62 10.83 2.14
N LEU A 43 -5.77 11.32 2.61
CA LEU A 43 -7.08 11.07 2.01
C LEU A 43 -7.68 12.39 1.55
N CYS A 44 -7.86 12.58 0.25
CA CYS A 44 -8.43 13.79 -0.34
C CYS A 44 -9.96 13.69 -0.40
N MET A 45 -10.62 13.88 0.74
CA MET A 45 -12.04 13.59 0.96
C MET A 45 -12.99 14.28 -0.03
N GLU A 46 -12.68 15.49 -0.50
CA GLU A 46 -13.49 16.20 -1.51
C GLU A 46 -13.43 15.45 -2.84
N ARG A 47 -12.24 15.12 -3.33
CA ARG A 47 -12.06 14.39 -4.58
C ARG A 47 -12.58 12.95 -4.52
N ILE A 48 -12.46 12.31 -3.36
CA ILE A 48 -13.04 10.99 -3.13
C ILE A 48 -14.55 11.05 -3.37
N ARG A 49 -15.24 12.11 -2.85
CA ARG A 49 -16.67 12.33 -3.08
C ARG A 49 -16.97 12.68 -4.52
N GLU A 50 -16.24 13.61 -5.14
CA GLU A 50 -16.40 14.00 -6.54
C GLU A 50 -16.27 12.82 -7.50
N LYS A 51 -15.28 11.94 -7.25
CA LYS A 51 -15.07 10.73 -8.06
C LYS A 51 -15.90 9.53 -7.62
N GLN A 52 -16.83 9.73 -6.68
CA GLN A 52 -17.73 8.68 -6.14
C GLN A 52 -16.96 7.43 -5.68
N ARG A 53 -15.73 7.62 -5.14
CA ARG A 53 -14.94 6.54 -4.59
C ARG A 53 -15.31 6.27 -3.13
N SER A 54 -15.05 5.05 -2.67
CA SER A 54 -15.15 4.71 -1.26
C SER A 54 -13.93 5.22 -0.49
N PRO A 55 -14.08 6.09 0.53
CA PRO A 55 -12.94 6.50 1.36
C PRO A 55 -12.21 5.31 1.98
N MET A 56 -12.95 4.25 2.29
CA MET A 56 -12.41 3.05 2.90
C MET A 56 -11.57 2.21 1.92
N GLU A 57 -11.99 2.16 0.65
CA GLU A 57 -11.20 1.51 -0.41
C GLU A 57 -9.90 2.27 -0.67
N VAL A 58 -9.97 3.61 -0.74
CA VAL A 58 -8.78 4.45 -0.88
C VAL A 58 -7.83 4.25 0.31
N ALA A 59 -8.35 4.28 1.54
CA ALA A 59 -7.53 4.06 2.72
C ALA A 59 -6.84 2.68 2.73
N ARG A 60 -7.53 1.63 2.30
CA ARG A 60 -6.95 0.27 2.18
C ARG A 60 -5.86 0.20 1.12
N HIS A 61 -6.05 0.89 0.00
CA HIS A 61 -5.05 1.01 -1.06
C HIS A 61 -3.77 1.67 -0.52
N GLU A 62 -3.90 2.82 0.14
CA GLU A 62 -2.74 3.52 0.70
C GLU A 62 -2.07 2.75 1.86
N LEU A 63 -2.86 2.05 2.68
CA LEU A 63 -2.30 1.16 3.71
C LEU A 63 -1.53 -0.02 3.12
N PHE A 64 -1.91 -0.49 1.93
CA PHE A 64 -1.13 -1.53 1.28
C PHE A 64 0.22 -1.01 0.76
N HIS A 65 0.30 0.23 0.30
CA HIS A 65 1.59 0.87 0.03
C HIS A 65 2.46 0.99 1.29
N ALA A 66 1.85 1.23 2.45
CA ALA A 66 2.58 1.15 3.72
C ALA A 66 3.11 -0.27 3.99
N VAL A 67 2.34 -1.33 3.70
CA VAL A 67 2.82 -2.71 3.77
C VAL A 67 4.02 -2.92 2.84
N GLN A 68 3.91 -2.53 1.56
CA GLN A 68 5.01 -2.64 0.60
C GLN A 68 6.27 -1.94 1.12
N HIS A 69 6.13 -0.74 1.69
CA HIS A 69 7.26 -0.01 2.28
C HIS A 69 7.87 -0.73 3.49
N LEU A 70 7.04 -1.20 4.43
CA LEU A 70 7.51 -1.93 5.62
C LEU A 70 8.30 -3.20 5.28
N PHE A 71 7.97 -3.86 4.16
CA PHE A 71 8.73 -5.00 3.64
C PHE A 71 9.87 -4.61 2.69
N GLY A 72 10.26 -3.33 2.64
CA GLY A 72 11.39 -2.85 1.85
C GLY A 72 11.16 -2.86 0.34
N ARG A 73 9.92 -2.91 -0.11
CA ARG A 73 9.58 -2.93 -1.54
C ARG A 73 9.74 -1.56 -2.21
N ASN A 74 9.57 -0.45 -1.47
CA ASN A 74 9.82 0.92 -1.94
C ASN A 74 9.24 1.20 -3.33
N GLY A 75 7.92 1.03 -3.47
CA GLY A 75 7.22 1.21 -4.75
C GLY A 75 7.26 -0.01 -5.68
N ARG A 76 7.78 -1.15 -5.23
CA ARG A 76 7.78 -2.40 -5.99
C ARG A 76 6.70 -3.35 -5.50
N SER A 77 6.12 -4.11 -6.42
CA SER A 77 5.18 -5.19 -6.14
C SER A 77 5.84 -6.36 -5.40
N PHE A 78 5.04 -7.11 -4.63
CA PHE A 78 5.42 -8.44 -4.13
C PHE A 78 5.34 -9.48 -5.25
N LEU A 79 4.37 -9.31 -6.15
CA LEU A 79 4.14 -10.21 -7.27
C LEU A 79 5.04 -9.84 -8.45
N SER A 80 5.57 -10.86 -9.13
CA SER A 80 6.26 -10.69 -10.42
C SER A 80 5.27 -10.42 -11.55
N ASP A 81 5.76 -9.96 -12.70
CA ASP A 81 4.95 -9.72 -13.90
C ASP A 81 4.13 -10.94 -14.32
N ASP A 82 4.73 -12.13 -14.25
CA ASP A 82 4.07 -13.40 -14.59
C ASP A 82 2.94 -13.76 -13.61
N GLN A 83 3.03 -13.30 -12.37
CA GLN A 83 2.02 -13.54 -11.34
C GLN A 83 0.90 -12.50 -11.37
N ILE A 84 1.23 -11.23 -11.55
CA ILE A 84 0.25 -10.15 -11.50
C ILE A 84 -0.58 -10.05 -12.78
N THR A 85 0.02 -10.28 -13.96
CA THR A 85 -0.64 -10.12 -15.25
C THR A 85 -1.94 -10.95 -15.39
N PRO A 86 -1.99 -12.25 -15.06
CA PRO A 86 -3.22 -13.02 -15.16
C PRO A 86 -4.29 -12.53 -14.18
N LEU A 87 -3.90 -12.08 -12.97
CA LEU A 87 -4.83 -11.53 -11.98
C LEU A 87 -5.47 -10.23 -12.48
N VAL A 88 -4.66 -9.33 -13.02
CA VAL A 88 -5.13 -8.06 -13.60
C VAL A 88 -6.12 -8.32 -14.73
N ARG A 89 -5.78 -9.19 -15.69
CA ARG A 89 -6.66 -9.52 -16.82
C ARG A 89 -8.00 -10.12 -16.41
N TRP A 90 -8.03 -10.81 -15.29
CA TRP A 90 -9.25 -11.49 -14.83
C TRP A 90 -10.11 -10.64 -13.90
N LEU A 91 -9.49 -9.72 -13.14
CA LEU A 91 -10.13 -9.04 -11.99
C LEU A 91 -10.25 -7.52 -12.15
N MET A 92 -9.63 -6.93 -13.16
CA MET A 92 -9.68 -5.49 -13.42
C MET A 92 -10.26 -5.21 -14.80
N ASP A 93 -10.95 -4.07 -14.93
CA ASP A 93 -11.39 -3.61 -16.24
C ASP A 93 -10.26 -2.89 -17.02
N ASP A 94 -10.37 -2.91 -18.35
CA ASP A 94 -9.34 -2.33 -19.23
C ASP A 94 -9.15 -0.83 -18.99
N GLY A 95 -10.21 -0.10 -18.66
CA GLY A 95 -10.13 1.35 -18.40
C GLY A 95 -9.34 1.65 -17.14
N GLU A 96 -9.48 0.80 -16.11
CA GLU A 96 -8.72 0.93 -14.88
C GLU A 96 -7.22 0.61 -15.09
N VAL A 97 -6.93 -0.45 -15.84
CA VAL A 97 -5.56 -0.82 -16.21
C VAL A 97 -4.92 0.31 -17.02
N MET A 98 -5.63 0.82 -18.04
CA MET A 98 -5.14 1.94 -18.85
C MET A 98 -4.87 3.19 -18.01
N ALA A 99 -5.72 3.49 -17.02
CA ALA A 99 -5.50 4.62 -16.13
C ALA A 99 -4.19 4.47 -15.32
N VAL A 100 -3.87 3.27 -14.85
CA VAL A 100 -2.58 3.01 -14.18
C VAL A 100 -1.41 3.19 -15.13
N LEU A 101 -1.49 2.59 -16.33
CA LEU A 101 -0.43 2.70 -17.35
C LEU A 101 -0.15 4.15 -17.80
N MET A 102 -1.16 5.02 -17.76
CA MET A 102 -1.03 6.42 -18.15
C MET A 102 -0.56 7.34 -17.02
N LEU A 103 -0.80 6.98 -15.75
CA LEU A 103 -0.56 7.87 -14.62
C LEU A 103 0.74 7.57 -13.87
N TYR A 104 1.26 6.35 -13.98
CA TYR A 104 2.41 5.90 -13.18
C TYR A 104 3.62 5.56 -14.05
N PRO A 105 4.84 5.81 -13.58
CA PRO A 105 6.05 5.36 -14.25
C PRO A 105 6.13 3.81 -14.25
N SER A 106 6.85 3.26 -15.22
CA SER A 106 6.90 1.81 -15.48
C SER A 106 7.27 0.98 -14.26
N GLU A 107 8.15 1.49 -13.42
CA GLU A 107 8.62 0.84 -12.18
C GLU A 107 7.57 0.75 -11.08
N GLU A 108 6.54 1.59 -11.13
CA GLU A 108 5.47 1.65 -10.11
C GLU A 108 4.18 0.95 -10.56
N ILE A 109 4.04 0.65 -11.86
CA ILE A 109 2.80 0.08 -12.43
C ILE A 109 2.36 -1.18 -11.67
N ASN A 110 3.26 -2.13 -11.46
CA ASN A 110 2.90 -3.39 -10.80
C ASN A 110 2.53 -3.18 -9.33
N SER A 111 3.20 -2.27 -8.65
CA SER A 111 2.88 -1.90 -7.27
C SER A 111 1.48 -1.31 -7.16
N GLU A 112 1.11 -0.44 -8.11
CA GLU A 112 -0.21 0.17 -8.19
C GLU A 112 -1.32 -0.84 -8.53
N LEU A 113 -1.08 -1.69 -9.52
CA LEU A 113 -2.03 -2.75 -9.88
C LEU A 113 -2.24 -3.73 -8.72
N GLU A 114 -1.17 -4.11 -8.02
CA GLU A 114 -1.23 -4.96 -6.85
C GLU A 114 -2.01 -4.29 -5.71
N ALA A 115 -1.77 -3.01 -5.41
CA ALA A 115 -2.49 -2.28 -4.38
C ALA A 115 -4.00 -2.18 -4.68
N ARG A 116 -4.38 -1.99 -5.95
CA ARG A 116 -5.78 -2.01 -6.38
C ARG A 116 -6.44 -3.38 -6.21
N LEU A 117 -5.75 -4.45 -6.59
CA LEU A 117 -6.24 -5.82 -6.40
C LEU A 117 -6.40 -6.14 -4.90
N VAL A 118 -5.38 -5.86 -4.10
CA VAL A 118 -5.39 -6.13 -2.66
C VAL A 118 -6.48 -5.35 -1.94
N SER A 119 -6.65 -4.05 -2.25
CA SER A 119 -7.67 -3.22 -1.61
C SER A 119 -9.10 -3.70 -1.85
N ARG A 120 -9.35 -4.46 -2.90
CA ARG A 120 -10.66 -5.04 -3.23
C ARG A 120 -10.82 -6.46 -2.74
N LEU A 121 -9.81 -7.28 -2.91
CA LEU A 121 -9.92 -8.74 -2.75
C LEU A 121 -9.59 -9.22 -1.34
N LEU A 122 -8.61 -8.59 -0.68
CA LEU A 122 -8.16 -9.10 0.61
C LEU A 122 -8.98 -8.51 1.76
N PRO A 123 -9.31 -9.32 2.77
CA PRO A 123 -9.93 -8.83 4.00
C PRO A 123 -8.98 -7.89 4.77
N ASN A 124 -9.56 -6.99 5.56
CA ASN A 124 -8.80 -6.05 6.40
C ASN A 124 -7.83 -6.74 7.38
N GLU A 125 -8.17 -7.95 7.81
CA GLU A 125 -7.34 -8.77 8.69
C GLU A 125 -6.00 -9.13 8.05
N VAL A 126 -5.99 -9.37 6.74
CA VAL A 126 -4.76 -9.68 6.00
C VAL A 126 -3.88 -8.44 5.89
N ILE A 127 -4.46 -7.28 5.54
CA ILE A 127 -3.72 -6.02 5.48
C ILE A 127 -3.18 -5.64 6.87
N GLY A 128 -4.02 -5.73 7.92
CA GLY A 128 -3.62 -5.45 9.29
C GLY A 128 -2.54 -6.40 9.81
N GLY A 129 -2.66 -7.69 9.51
CA GLY A 129 -1.64 -8.69 9.83
C GLY A 129 -0.31 -8.43 9.13
N ALA A 130 -0.36 -8.02 7.85
CA ALA A 130 0.83 -7.66 7.08
C ALA A 130 1.50 -6.38 7.63
N LEU A 131 0.74 -5.35 8.01
CA LEU A 131 1.27 -4.17 8.69
C LEU A 131 2.00 -4.54 9.98
N LEU A 132 1.37 -5.35 10.83
CA LEU A 132 1.96 -5.82 12.08
C LEU A 132 3.24 -6.63 11.83
N ALA A 133 3.21 -7.59 10.91
CA ALA A 133 4.37 -8.40 10.56
C ALA A 133 5.52 -7.55 10.02
N GLY A 134 5.24 -6.61 9.11
CA GLY A 134 6.22 -5.69 8.57
C GLY A 134 6.87 -4.82 9.65
N ARG A 135 6.08 -4.31 10.60
CA ARG A 135 6.58 -3.55 11.73
C ARG A 135 7.48 -4.37 12.64
N LEU A 136 7.04 -5.57 13.02
CA LEU A 136 7.83 -6.49 13.83
C LEU A 136 9.16 -6.88 13.17
N LEU A 137 9.16 -7.06 11.84
CA LEU A 137 10.38 -7.35 11.09
C LEU A 137 11.34 -6.17 11.08
N GLN A 138 10.83 -4.94 11.01
CA GLN A 138 11.69 -3.74 11.08
C GLN A 138 12.34 -3.57 12.46
N ASP A 139 11.60 -3.86 13.52
CA ASP A 139 12.06 -3.74 14.91
C ASP A 139 12.88 -4.97 15.36
N ALA A 140 12.93 -6.05 14.57
CA ALA A 140 13.65 -7.29 14.89
C ALA A 140 15.17 -7.08 14.92
N PRO A 141 15.91 -7.82 15.79
CA PRO A 141 17.36 -7.77 15.83
C PRO A 141 17.99 -8.07 14.46
N GLN A 142 19.09 -7.39 14.14
CA GLN A 142 19.80 -7.60 12.87
C GLN A 142 20.68 -8.85 12.86
N GLN A 143 20.97 -9.43 14.02
CA GLN A 143 21.85 -10.59 14.19
C GLN A 143 21.09 -11.84 14.66
N GLY A 144 21.64 -13.01 14.37
CA GLY A 144 21.06 -14.30 14.72
C GLY A 144 20.01 -14.81 13.75
N PRO A 145 19.31 -15.93 14.07
CA PRO A 145 18.34 -16.57 13.16
C PRO A 145 17.19 -15.64 12.72
N ILE A 146 16.75 -14.75 13.62
CA ILE A 146 15.71 -13.76 13.32
C ILE A 146 16.26 -12.69 12.36
N GLY A 147 17.52 -12.28 12.52
CA GLY A 147 18.19 -11.36 11.61
C GLY A 147 18.30 -11.92 10.19
N SER A 148 18.70 -13.18 10.04
CA SER A 148 18.76 -13.85 8.74
C SER A 148 17.38 -13.96 8.08
N LEU A 149 16.35 -14.33 8.83
CA LEU A 149 14.98 -14.36 8.32
C LEU A 149 14.51 -12.96 7.89
N ARG A 150 14.82 -11.94 8.68
CA ARG A 150 14.53 -10.53 8.36
C ARG A 150 15.21 -10.11 7.06
N ALA A 151 16.52 -10.39 6.90
CA ALA A 151 17.30 -10.08 5.71
C ALA A 151 16.67 -10.73 4.47
N TYR A 152 16.31 -12.00 4.58
CA TYR A 152 15.64 -12.74 3.50
C TYR A 152 14.28 -12.12 3.12
N LEU A 153 13.40 -11.86 4.10
CA LEU A 153 12.07 -11.30 3.85
C LEU A 153 12.10 -9.87 3.34
N LEU A 154 13.09 -9.06 3.75
CA LEU A 154 13.28 -7.69 3.29
C LEU A 154 14.08 -7.59 1.97
N GLY A 155 14.50 -8.72 1.40
CA GLY A 155 15.27 -8.77 0.17
C GLY A 155 16.65 -8.11 0.28
N ARG A 156 17.25 -8.11 1.49
CA ARG A 156 18.60 -7.65 1.75
C ARG A 156 19.49 -8.88 1.87
N PRO A 157 20.30 -9.21 0.84
CA PRO A 157 21.28 -10.28 0.99
C PRO A 157 22.25 -9.93 2.12
N ASP A 158 22.58 -10.94 2.94
CA ASP A 158 23.58 -10.84 3.98
C ASP A 158 24.90 -10.37 3.31
N SER A 159 25.39 -9.21 3.72
CA SER A 159 26.68 -8.66 3.32
C SER A 159 27.81 -9.32 4.10
#